data_d896d04b40f6b8f5241dbbcb1f2939c2
#
_entry.id   d896d04b40f6b8f5241dbbcb1f2939c2
#
_cell.length_a   1.000
_cell.length_b   1.000
_cell.length_c   1.000
_cell.angle_alpha   90.00
_cell.angle_beta   90.00
_cell.angle_gamma   90.00
#
_symmetry.space_group_name_H-M   'P 1'
#
loop_
_entity.id
_entity.type
_entity.pdbx_description
1 polymer ?
#
loop_
_entity_poly.entity_id
_entity_poly.type
_entity_poly.pdbx_seq_one_letter_code
_entity_poly.pdbx_strand_id
1 'polypeptide(L)'
;MQKQDDRIKYTLLEKNEGISGNTNAALELATGEYVGLFDHDDILAPNALYEVVKALQEKEYDILYTDEDKITGDGKEHNDPNFKPDFSMDLFCSHNYITHFFVVKTNIIKEIDGFRPEYDGSQDYDLMFRCIESADSIKHIPMILYHWRIHMNSVAGDPASKMYAYDAGKRAIEDHFKRIGVKAKVEHTGLWGMYHVIYETPGNPLVSIIIPNKIIQMI
;
A
#
# COMPACT_ATOMS: atom_id res chain seq x y z
N MET A 1 19.27 -0.28 21.17
CA MET A 1 18.96 0.85 20.27
C MET A 1 18.50 2.11 21.04
N GLN A 2 17.39 2.11 21.79
CA GLN A 2 16.92 3.33 22.50
C GLN A 2 17.97 4.01 23.40
N LYS A 3 18.84 3.23 24.07
CA LYS A 3 19.96 3.80 24.86
C LYS A 3 21.00 4.55 24.03
N GLN A 4 20.92 4.48 22.72
CA GLN A 4 21.86 5.11 21.77
C GLN A 4 21.24 6.32 21.05
N ASP A 5 19.90 6.42 21.01
CA ASP A 5 19.18 7.50 20.34
C ASP A 5 17.82 7.73 21.02
N ASP A 6 17.62 8.90 21.59
CA ASP A 6 16.42 9.30 22.32
C ASP A 6 15.18 9.47 21.43
N ARG A 7 15.36 9.52 20.11
CA ARG A 7 14.25 9.56 19.14
C ARG A 7 13.57 8.19 19.00
N ILE A 8 14.27 7.09 19.35
CA ILE A 8 13.73 5.74 19.30
C ILE A 8 12.83 5.53 20.51
N LYS A 9 11.53 5.40 20.27
CA LYS A 9 10.51 5.07 21.26
C LYS A 9 10.09 3.62 21.10
N TYR A 10 9.74 2.97 22.18
CA TYR A 10 9.18 1.62 22.17
C TYR A 10 8.20 1.43 23.32
N THR A 11 7.29 0.49 23.14
CA THR A 11 6.42 -0.01 24.21
C THR A 11 6.54 -1.53 24.29
N LEU A 12 6.35 -2.08 25.48
CA LEU A 12 6.27 -3.51 25.71
C LEU A 12 4.82 -3.87 25.98
N LEU A 13 4.25 -4.69 25.14
CA LEU A 13 2.89 -5.18 25.32
C LEU A 13 2.89 -6.41 26.25
N GLU A 14 1.87 -6.54 27.10
CA GLU A 14 1.72 -7.68 27.99
C GLU A 14 1.47 -8.99 27.22
N LYS A 15 0.89 -8.90 26.03
CA LYS A 15 0.62 -10.01 25.12
C LYS A 15 0.84 -9.56 23.68
N ASN A 16 1.05 -10.52 22.79
CA ASN A 16 1.05 -10.27 21.35
C ASN A 16 -0.40 -10.04 20.87
N GLU A 17 -0.69 -8.87 20.32
CA GLU A 17 -2.01 -8.46 19.85
C GLU A 17 -2.18 -8.60 18.32
N GLY A 18 -1.30 -9.37 17.68
CA GLY A 18 -1.29 -9.51 16.23
C GLY A 18 -0.61 -8.33 15.54
N ILE A 19 -0.53 -8.37 14.21
CA ILE A 19 0.17 -7.33 13.45
C ILE A 19 -0.52 -5.97 13.59
N SER A 20 -1.84 -5.90 13.44
CA SER A 20 -2.60 -4.67 13.57
C SER A 20 -2.53 -4.09 14.98
N GLY A 21 -2.77 -4.90 16.02
CA GLY A 21 -2.73 -4.44 17.41
C GLY A 21 -1.35 -3.92 17.82
N ASN A 22 -0.29 -4.66 17.49
CA ASN A 22 1.09 -4.25 17.79
C ASN A 22 1.47 -2.96 17.04
N THR A 23 1.03 -2.81 15.78
CA THR A 23 1.30 -1.61 14.99
C THR A 23 0.53 -0.40 15.51
N ASN A 24 -0.73 -0.57 15.93
CA ASN A 24 -1.51 0.49 16.58
C ASN A 24 -0.85 0.96 17.87
N ALA A 25 -0.35 0.05 18.71
CA ALA A 25 0.38 0.42 19.92
C ALA A 25 1.67 1.21 19.61
N ALA A 26 2.35 0.92 18.50
CA ALA A 26 3.48 1.71 18.04
C ALA A 26 3.03 3.07 17.49
N LEU A 27 1.90 3.14 16.79
CA LEU A 27 1.32 4.37 16.26
C LEU A 27 1.01 5.39 17.35
N GLU A 28 0.57 4.96 18.53
CA GLU A 28 0.33 5.85 19.69
C GLU A 28 1.60 6.58 20.14
N LEU A 29 2.78 6.04 19.87
CA LEU A 29 4.06 6.69 20.17
C LEU A 29 4.49 7.71 19.10
N ALA A 30 3.81 7.72 17.94
CA ALA A 30 4.17 8.60 16.83
C ALA A 30 3.80 10.05 17.16
N THR A 31 4.79 10.94 17.08
CA THR A 31 4.65 12.39 17.32
C THR A 31 5.06 13.22 16.11
N GLY A 32 5.46 12.58 15.01
CA GLY A 32 5.80 13.25 13.76
C GLY A 32 4.55 13.73 13.02
N GLU A 33 4.73 14.65 12.10
CA GLU A 33 3.70 15.17 11.21
C GLU A 33 3.26 14.11 10.18
N TYR A 34 4.17 13.21 9.82
CA TYR A 34 3.95 12.07 8.94
C TYR A 34 4.35 10.76 9.62
N VAL A 35 3.67 9.70 9.23
CA VAL A 35 4.00 8.31 9.60
C VAL A 35 4.40 7.56 8.34
N GLY A 36 5.55 6.91 8.36
CA GLY A 36 5.98 5.96 7.34
C GLY A 36 5.87 4.53 7.86
N LEU A 37 5.24 3.64 7.09
CA LEU A 37 5.15 2.23 7.44
C LEU A 37 6.45 1.53 7.05
N PHE A 38 7.08 0.88 8.02
CA PHE A 38 8.39 0.25 7.84
C PHE A 38 8.46 -1.07 8.58
N ASP A 39 8.66 -2.15 7.84
CA ASP A 39 8.76 -3.49 8.41
C ASP A 39 10.14 -3.69 9.08
N HIS A 40 10.14 -4.41 10.19
CA HIS A 40 11.30 -4.52 11.09
C HIS A 40 12.50 -5.28 10.48
N ASP A 41 12.29 -6.04 9.43
CA ASP A 41 13.27 -6.87 8.73
C ASP A 41 13.72 -6.28 7.38
N ASP A 42 13.12 -5.18 6.95
CA ASP A 42 13.40 -4.52 5.69
C ASP A 42 14.47 -3.41 5.80
N ILE A 43 14.78 -2.76 4.70
CA ILE A 43 15.77 -1.68 4.65
C ILE A 43 15.19 -0.49 3.85
N LEU A 44 15.38 0.72 4.38
CA LEU A 44 15.19 1.95 3.62
C LEU A 44 16.48 2.34 2.90
N ALA A 45 16.37 2.84 1.67
CA ALA A 45 17.50 3.47 1.01
C ALA A 45 18.03 4.65 1.85
N PRO A 46 19.36 4.91 1.88
CA PRO A 46 19.93 5.94 2.73
C PRO A 46 19.36 7.35 2.52
N ASN A 47 18.83 7.63 1.33
CA ASN A 47 18.22 8.90 0.94
C ASN A 47 16.68 8.89 1.02
N ALA A 48 16.03 7.82 1.46
CA ALA A 48 14.57 7.68 1.44
C ALA A 48 13.86 8.85 2.14
N LEU A 49 14.24 9.15 3.37
CA LEU A 49 13.62 10.25 4.12
C LEU A 49 13.93 11.62 3.50
N TYR A 50 15.11 11.79 2.91
CA TYR A 50 15.46 13.01 2.20
C TYR A 50 14.55 13.26 1.01
N GLU A 51 14.31 12.25 0.16
CA GLU A 51 13.44 12.39 -1.01
C GLU A 51 11.99 12.62 -0.63
N VAL A 52 11.51 12.00 0.46
CA VAL A 52 10.17 12.28 1.02
C VAL A 52 10.06 13.73 1.45
N VAL A 53 11.01 14.23 2.27
CA VAL A 53 11.01 15.63 2.74
C VAL A 53 11.15 16.60 1.57
N LYS A 54 11.98 16.29 0.59
CA LYS A 54 12.15 17.10 -0.63
C LYS A 54 10.84 17.21 -1.42
N ALA A 55 10.10 16.12 -1.61
CA ALA A 55 8.78 16.16 -2.25
C ALA A 55 7.79 17.04 -1.48
N LEU A 56 7.82 16.97 -0.14
CA LEU A 56 6.98 17.80 0.74
C LEU A 56 7.36 19.28 0.72
N GLN A 57 8.60 19.64 0.34
CA GLN A 57 9.02 21.04 0.13
C GLN A 57 8.40 21.65 -1.14
N GLU A 58 8.10 20.82 -2.16
CA GLU A 58 7.45 21.26 -3.39
C GLU A 58 5.97 21.54 -3.18
N LYS A 59 5.30 20.65 -2.47
CA LYS A 59 3.89 20.73 -2.11
C LYS A 59 3.62 19.84 -0.89
N GLU A 60 2.75 20.29 -0.01
CA GLU A 60 2.24 19.45 1.06
C GLU A 60 1.29 18.38 0.50
N TYR A 61 1.74 17.13 0.54
CA TYR A 61 0.94 15.96 0.13
C TYR A 61 0.41 15.23 1.35
N ASP A 62 -0.77 14.64 1.24
CA ASP A 62 -1.37 13.85 2.33
C ASP A 62 -0.77 12.45 2.39
N ILE A 63 -0.50 11.87 1.22
CA ILE A 63 0.09 10.54 1.07
C ILE A 63 1.25 10.62 0.06
N LEU A 64 2.33 9.90 0.38
CA LEU A 64 3.43 9.65 -0.55
C LEU A 64 3.72 8.14 -0.58
N TYR A 65 4.16 7.65 -1.73
CA TYR A 65 4.69 6.29 -1.86
C TYR A 65 5.83 6.24 -2.86
N THR A 66 6.65 5.18 -2.77
CA THR A 66 7.86 5.05 -3.57
C THR A 66 7.87 3.73 -4.34
N ASP A 67 8.83 3.58 -5.24
CA ASP A 67 9.17 2.28 -5.79
C ASP A 67 9.92 1.43 -4.77
N GLU A 68 9.97 0.13 -5.01
CA GLU A 68 10.65 -0.84 -4.16
C GLU A 68 11.41 -1.88 -4.98
N ASP A 69 12.32 -2.57 -4.35
CA ASP A 69 12.90 -3.81 -4.86
C ASP A 69 12.95 -4.86 -3.76
N LYS A 70 13.48 -6.03 -4.10
CA LYS A 70 13.75 -7.07 -3.13
C LYS A 70 15.24 -7.15 -2.86
N ILE A 71 15.59 -7.48 -1.60
CA ILE A 71 16.96 -7.68 -1.17
C ILE A 71 17.12 -9.07 -0.56
N THR A 72 18.24 -9.74 -0.84
CA THR A 72 18.55 -11.05 -0.24
C THR A 72 18.62 -10.98 1.28
N GLY A 73 18.41 -12.11 1.96
CA GLY A 73 18.44 -12.19 3.43
C GLY A 73 19.73 -11.66 4.05
N ASP A 74 20.88 -11.79 3.35
CA ASP A 74 22.17 -11.23 3.78
C ASP A 74 22.39 -9.75 3.40
N GLY A 75 21.42 -9.16 2.71
CA GLY A 75 21.41 -7.73 2.34
C GLY A 75 22.40 -7.32 1.26
N LYS A 76 22.86 -8.26 0.41
CA LYS A 76 23.91 -7.97 -0.56
C LYS A 76 23.43 -7.82 -2.01
N GLU A 77 22.37 -8.53 -2.39
CA GLU A 77 21.90 -8.57 -3.75
C GLU A 77 20.48 -7.99 -3.86
N HIS A 78 20.30 -7.06 -4.79
CA HIS A 78 19.03 -6.47 -5.12
C HIS A 78 18.45 -7.16 -6.36
N ASN A 79 17.14 -7.43 -6.33
CA ASN A 79 16.42 -8.07 -7.43
C ASN A 79 14.95 -7.64 -7.48
N ASP A 80 14.23 -8.07 -8.51
CA ASP A 80 12.80 -7.83 -8.72
C ASP A 80 12.37 -6.36 -8.45
N PRO A 81 12.94 -5.36 -9.16
CA PRO A 81 12.51 -3.98 -8.98
C PRO A 81 11.04 -3.82 -9.41
N ASN A 82 10.25 -3.18 -8.55
CA ASN A 82 8.86 -2.85 -8.77
C ASN A 82 8.71 -1.34 -8.99
N PHE A 83 8.67 -0.92 -10.26
CA PHE A 83 8.41 0.45 -10.67
C PHE A 83 6.92 0.67 -10.76
N LYS A 84 6.41 1.59 -9.96
CA LYS A 84 4.99 1.85 -9.78
C LYS A 84 4.54 3.01 -10.67
N PRO A 85 3.29 3.01 -11.14
CA PRO A 85 2.73 4.19 -11.81
C PRO A 85 2.38 5.28 -10.80
N ASP A 86 2.06 6.47 -11.31
CA ASP A 86 1.31 7.45 -10.54
C ASP A 86 -0.01 6.86 -10.07
N PHE A 87 -0.59 7.44 -9.01
CA PHE A 87 -1.74 6.85 -8.35
C PHE A 87 -2.92 6.63 -9.31
N SER A 88 -3.43 5.41 -9.29
CA SER A 88 -4.63 4.97 -10.00
C SER A 88 -5.50 4.14 -9.07
N MET A 89 -6.70 4.63 -8.76
CA MET A 89 -7.66 3.91 -7.93
C MET A 89 -8.09 2.60 -8.57
N ASP A 90 -8.33 2.57 -9.89
CA ASP A 90 -8.75 1.34 -10.58
C ASP A 90 -7.68 0.24 -10.49
N LEU A 91 -6.41 0.62 -10.66
CA LEU A 91 -5.30 -0.31 -10.47
C LEU A 91 -5.19 -0.75 -9.00
N PHE A 92 -5.36 0.19 -8.06
CA PHE A 92 -5.33 -0.11 -6.64
C PHE A 92 -6.44 -1.04 -6.20
N CYS A 93 -7.64 -0.95 -6.80
CA CYS A 93 -8.72 -1.91 -6.59
C CYS A 93 -8.43 -3.30 -7.20
N SER A 94 -7.44 -3.43 -8.08
CA SER A 94 -7.05 -4.72 -8.67
C SER A 94 -5.98 -5.45 -7.86
N HIS A 95 -5.09 -4.74 -7.19
CA HIS A 95 -4.06 -5.28 -6.30
C HIS A 95 -3.39 -4.15 -5.50
N ASN A 96 -2.82 -4.50 -4.34
CA ASN A 96 -2.04 -3.57 -3.55
C ASN A 96 -0.67 -3.33 -4.21
N TYR A 97 -0.58 -2.43 -5.19
CA TYR A 97 0.68 -2.10 -5.84
C TYR A 97 1.52 -1.07 -5.08
N ILE A 98 0.90 -0.36 -4.12
CA ILE A 98 1.59 0.68 -3.33
C ILE A 98 2.55 0.03 -2.33
N THR A 99 2.09 -0.96 -1.56
CA THR A 99 2.81 -1.69 -0.50
C THR A 99 3.84 -0.83 0.27
N HIS A 100 5.07 -0.68 -0.23
CA HIS A 100 6.19 0.02 0.41
C HIS A 100 6.82 1.05 -0.53
N PHE A 101 7.37 2.14 -0.10
CA PHE A 101 7.31 2.75 1.22
C PHE A 101 6.10 3.68 1.26
N PHE A 102 5.15 3.43 2.13
CA PHE A 102 3.94 4.23 2.28
C PHE A 102 4.13 5.24 3.39
N VAL A 103 3.89 6.52 3.10
CA VAL A 103 4.00 7.64 4.03
C VAL A 103 2.69 8.42 4.01
N VAL A 104 2.14 8.73 5.17
CA VAL A 104 0.85 9.40 5.31
C VAL A 104 0.87 10.43 6.44
N LYS A 105 0.09 11.50 6.32
CA LYS A 105 -0.10 12.46 7.42
C LYS A 105 -0.64 11.75 8.67
N THR A 106 -0.04 12.06 9.81
CA THR A 106 -0.39 11.45 11.10
C THR A 106 -1.84 11.71 11.51
N ASN A 107 -2.40 12.87 11.17
CA ASN A 107 -3.80 13.15 11.47
C ASN A 107 -4.73 12.20 10.69
N ILE A 108 -4.48 11.92 9.41
CA ILE A 108 -5.30 11.03 8.59
C ILE A 108 -5.34 9.62 9.20
N ILE A 109 -4.17 9.04 9.50
CA ILE A 109 -4.11 7.68 10.05
C ILE A 109 -4.77 7.58 11.44
N LYS A 110 -4.75 8.67 12.22
CA LYS A 110 -5.43 8.75 13.53
C LYS A 110 -6.94 8.94 13.40
N GLU A 111 -7.40 9.75 12.46
CA GLU A 111 -8.83 9.98 12.19
C GLU A 111 -9.57 8.72 11.76
N ILE A 112 -8.87 7.79 11.10
CA ILE A 112 -9.41 6.50 10.67
C ILE A 112 -9.20 5.37 11.68
N ASP A 113 -8.75 5.67 12.92
CA ASP A 113 -8.48 4.71 13.99
C ASP A 113 -7.41 3.64 13.64
N GLY A 114 -6.42 3.97 12.80
CA GLY A 114 -5.29 3.10 12.48
C GLY A 114 -5.67 1.77 11.81
N PHE A 115 -4.99 0.70 12.20
CA PHE A 115 -5.15 -0.64 11.61
C PHE A 115 -6.32 -1.41 12.23
N ARG A 116 -6.99 -2.23 11.41
CA ARG A 116 -8.12 -3.08 11.82
C ARG A 116 -7.73 -4.55 11.86
N PRO A 117 -7.76 -5.23 13.03
CA PRO A 117 -7.32 -6.63 13.16
C PRO A 117 -8.08 -7.63 12.28
N GLU A 118 -9.33 -7.35 11.94
CA GLU A 118 -10.14 -8.19 11.07
C GLU A 118 -9.61 -8.29 9.63
N TYR A 119 -8.63 -7.43 9.29
CA TYR A 119 -7.93 -7.44 8.00
C TYR A 119 -6.49 -7.96 8.09
N ASP A 120 -6.07 -8.53 9.23
CA ASP A 120 -4.73 -9.08 9.39
C ASP A 120 -4.37 -10.02 8.22
N GLY A 121 -3.19 -9.82 7.64
CA GLY A 121 -2.73 -10.41 6.39
C GLY A 121 -2.87 -9.52 5.15
N SER A 122 -3.76 -8.51 5.21
CA SER A 122 -3.90 -7.40 4.24
C SER A 122 -4.31 -6.12 4.97
N GLN A 123 -3.85 -5.96 6.20
CA GLN A 123 -4.16 -4.83 7.08
C GLN A 123 -3.65 -3.48 6.52
N ASP A 124 -2.53 -3.53 5.82
CA ASP A 124 -1.95 -2.40 5.10
C ASP A 124 -2.85 -1.94 3.94
N TYR A 125 -3.38 -2.89 3.17
CA TYR A 125 -4.27 -2.61 2.05
C TYR A 125 -5.57 -1.94 2.51
N ASP A 126 -6.18 -2.46 3.59
CA ASP A 126 -7.35 -1.85 4.21
C ASP A 126 -7.05 -0.44 4.74
N LEU A 127 -5.91 -0.28 5.45
CA LEU A 127 -5.49 1.03 5.93
C LEU A 127 -5.33 2.03 4.79
N MET A 128 -4.62 1.63 3.73
CA MET A 128 -4.36 2.49 2.58
C MET A 128 -5.66 2.95 1.92
N PHE A 129 -6.65 2.07 1.71
CA PHE A 129 -7.96 2.49 1.21
C PHE A 129 -8.59 3.58 2.06
N ARG A 130 -8.61 3.41 3.38
CA ARG A 130 -9.21 4.39 4.30
C ARG A 130 -8.41 5.70 4.35
N CYS A 131 -7.08 5.63 4.29
CA CYS A 131 -6.25 6.82 4.16
C CYS A 131 -6.50 7.57 2.85
N ILE A 132 -6.57 6.85 1.72
CA ILE A 132 -6.82 7.41 0.39
C ILE A 132 -8.21 8.07 0.31
N GLU A 133 -9.23 7.49 0.94
CA GLU A 133 -10.57 8.06 1.02
C GLU A 133 -10.62 9.39 1.78
N SER A 134 -9.67 9.63 2.68
CA SER A 134 -9.56 10.85 3.50
C SER A 134 -8.51 11.83 2.98
N ALA A 135 -7.79 11.50 1.92
CA ALA A 135 -6.70 12.30 1.38
C ALA A 135 -7.13 13.11 0.15
N ASP A 136 -6.67 14.35 0.06
CA ASP A 136 -6.86 15.22 -1.10
C ASP A 136 -5.70 15.13 -2.11
N SER A 137 -4.55 14.60 -1.70
CA SER A 137 -3.35 14.59 -2.53
C SER A 137 -2.45 13.39 -2.27
N ILE A 138 -2.08 12.71 -3.36
CA ILE A 138 -1.21 11.55 -3.35
C ILE A 138 -0.03 11.80 -4.28
N LYS A 139 1.18 11.49 -3.83
CA LYS A 139 2.41 11.66 -4.60
C LYS A 139 3.15 10.33 -4.73
N HIS A 140 3.42 9.95 -5.95
CA HIS A 140 4.42 8.93 -6.26
C HIS A 140 5.81 9.56 -6.37
N ILE A 141 6.79 9.00 -5.69
CA ILE A 141 8.22 9.30 -5.84
C ILE A 141 8.82 8.16 -6.65
N PRO A 142 9.12 8.34 -7.97
CA PRO A 142 9.53 7.25 -8.85
C PRO A 142 11.01 6.89 -8.63
N MET A 143 11.31 6.42 -7.44
CA MET A 143 12.63 5.99 -7.00
C MET A 143 12.50 4.77 -6.10
N ILE A 144 13.40 3.80 -6.25
CA ILE A 144 13.51 2.67 -5.34
C ILE A 144 14.10 3.17 -4.01
N LEU A 145 13.24 3.35 -3.03
CA LEU A 145 13.60 3.86 -1.69
C LEU A 145 13.32 2.85 -0.57
N TYR A 146 12.79 1.69 -0.91
CA TYR A 146 12.48 0.60 0.00
C TYR A 146 13.01 -0.72 -0.55
N HIS A 147 13.60 -1.54 0.32
CA HIS A 147 14.19 -2.83 -0.02
C HIS A 147 13.55 -3.92 0.83
N TRP A 148 12.63 -4.68 0.23
CA TRP A 148 11.92 -5.78 0.87
C TRP A 148 12.82 -7.00 1.00
N ARG A 149 13.11 -7.41 2.24
CA ARG A 149 14.01 -8.53 2.50
C ARG A 149 13.34 -9.87 2.27
N ILE A 150 13.95 -10.69 1.40
CA ILE A 150 13.50 -12.05 1.15
C ILE A 150 14.08 -12.98 2.22
N HIS A 151 13.21 -13.67 2.95
CA HIS A 151 13.60 -14.76 3.84
C HIS A 151 13.28 -16.11 3.19
N MET A 152 14.15 -17.10 3.33
CA MET A 152 13.92 -18.47 2.80
C MET A 152 12.65 -19.13 3.36
N ASN A 153 12.17 -18.67 4.52
CA ASN A 153 10.93 -19.09 5.16
C ASN A 153 9.78 -18.10 4.95
N SER A 154 9.98 -17.05 4.15
CA SER A 154 8.91 -16.13 3.85
C SER A 154 7.88 -16.83 2.97
N VAL A 155 6.67 -16.48 3.16
CA VAL A 155 5.38 -16.95 2.66
C VAL A 155 5.26 -17.13 1.14
N ALA A 156 6.30 -16.88 0.37
CA ALA A 156 6.38 -17.20 -1.05
C ALA A 156 6.35 -18.72 -1.33
N GLY A 157 6.51 -19.58 -0.29
CA GLY A 157 6.60 -21.02 -0.44
C GLY A 157 5.28 -21.77 -0.52
N ASP A 158 4.18 -21.25 0.05
CA ASP A 158 2.85 -21.86 0.00
C ASP A 158 1.74 -20.81 -0.06
N PRO A 159 1.33 -20.37 -1.24
CA PRO A 159 0.23 -19.40 -1.40
C PRO A 159 -1.11 -19.89 -0.80
N ALA A 160 -1.36 -21.20 -0.78
CA ALA A 160 -2.60 -21.75 -0.25
C ALA A 160 -2.71 -21.54 1.27
N SER A 161 -1.61 -21.48 2.01
CA SER A 161 -1.61 -21.20 3.45
C SER A 161 -2.04 -19.78 3.80
N LYS A 162 -2.11 -18.88 2.80
CA LYS A 162 -2.47 -17.45 2.95
C LYS A 162 -3.82 -17.06 2.36
N MET A 163 -4.69 -18.00 2.08
CA MET A 163 -6.05 -17.67 1.59
C MET A 163 -6.72 -16.59 2.47
N TYR A 164 -6.53 -16.65 3.79
CA TYR A 164 -7.07 -15.66 4.71
C TYR A 164 -6.63 -14.22 4.38
N ALA A 165 -5.38 -14.03 3.95
CA ALA A 165 -4.85 -12.71 3.58
C ALA A 165 -5.48 -12.22 2.28
N TYR A 166 -5.59 -13.10 1.27
CA TYR A 166 -6.26 -12.74 0.00
C TYR A 166 -7.75 -12.46 0.21
N ASP A 167 -8.43 -13.21 1.09
CA ASP A 167 -9.81 -12.92 1.47
C ASP A 167 -9.93 -11.61 2.25
N ALA A 168 -8.97 -11.27 3.09
CA ALA A 168 -8.91 -9.97 3.77
C ALA A 168 -8.73 -8.82 2.77
N GLY A 169 -7.85 -8.97 1.77
CA GLY A 169 -7.68 -7.98 0.71
C GLY A 169 -8.95 -7.80 -0.13
N LYS A 170 -9.64 -8.89 -0.48
CA LYS A 170 -10.93 -8.83 -1.15
C LYS A 170 -11.96 -8.05 -0.32
N ARG A 171 -12.07 -8.35 0.99
CA ARG A 171 -12.97 -7.62 1.89
C ARG A 171 -12.62 -6.14 2.00
N ALA A 172 -11.31 -5.79 1.99
CA ALA A 172 -10.87 -4.40 2.02
C ALA A 172 -11.40 -3.61 0.81
N ILE A 173 -11.35 -4.19 -0.40
CA ILE A 173 -11.90 -3.60 -1.62
C ILE A 173 -13.43 -3.51 -1.53
N GLU A 174 -14.12 -4.57 -1.09
CA GLU A 174 -15.58 -4.57 -0.93
C GLU A 174 -16.05 -3.51 0.07
N ASP A 175 -15.33 -3.33 1.17
CA ASP A 175 -15.63 -2.31 2.17
C ASP A 175 -15.35 -0.89 1.65
N HIS A 176 -14.29 -0.71 0.86
CA HIS A 176 -14.06 0.54 0.15
C HIS A 176 -15.29 0.92 -0.68
N PHE A 177 -15.77 0.03 -1.54
CA PHE A 177 -16.96 0.30 -2.36
C PHE A 177 -18.21 0.58 -1.54
N LYS A 178 -18.41 -0.08 -0.41
CA LYS A 178 -19.51 0.21 0.52
C LYS A 178 -19.40 1.63 1.08
N ARG A 179 -18.21 2.07 1.51
CA ARG A 179 -17.99 3.41 2.07
C ARG A 179 -18.24 4.51 1.06
N ILE A 180 -17.79 4.33 -0.19
CA ILE A 180 -17.99 5.34 -1.25
C ILE A 180 -19.33 5.21 -1.98
N GLY A 181 -20.18 4.24 -1.59
CA GLY A 181 -21.52 4.05 -2.16
C GLY A 181 -21.55 3.52 -3.60
N VAL A 182 -20.45 2.88 -4.06
CA VAL A 182 -20.36 2.27 -5.39
C VAL A 182 -20.76 0.80 -5.31
N LYS A 183 -21.63 0.38 -6.22
CA LYS A 183 -22.02 -1.03 -6.34
C LYS A 183 -21.06 -1.76 -7.26
N ALA A 184 -20.32 -2.69 -6.69
CA ALA A 184 -19.41 -3.54 -7.43
C ALA A 184 -19.32 -4.93 -6.79
N LYS A 185 -19.01 -5.95 -7.58
CA LYS A 185 -18.67 -7.30 -7.13
C LYS A 185 -17.17 -7.47 -7.25
N VAL A 186 -16.53 -7.99 -6.22
CA VAL A 186 -15.09 -8.29 -6.21
C VAL A 186 -14.89 -9.80 -6.27
N GLU A 187 -14.09 -10.28 -7.18
CA GLU A 187 -13.77 -11.68 -7.35
C GLU A 187 -12.27 -11.91 -7.29
N HIS A 188 -11.86 -13.07 -6.76
CA HIS A 188 -10.48 -13.52 -6.91
C HIS A 188 -10.22 -13.85 -8.39
N THR A 189 -9.01 -13.57 -8.84
CA THR A 189 -8.52 -14.03 -10.15
C THR A 189 -7.77 -15.36 -10.01
N GLY A 190 -7.24 -15.89 -11.11
CA GLY A 190 -6.31 -17.02 -11.07
C GLY A 190 -4.91 -16.68 -10.52
N LEU A 191 -4.65 -15.41 -10.20
CA LEU A 191 -3.39 -14.90 -9.67
C LEU A 191 -3.57 -14.43 -8.22
N TRP A 192 -2.66 -14.86 -7.35
CA TRP A 192 -2.69 -14.53 -5.93
C TRP A 192 -2.52 -13.02 -5.70
N GLY A 193 -3.38 -12.45 -4.83
CA GLY A 193 -3.36 -11.01 -4.51
C GLY A 193 -3.89 -10.11 -5.62
N MET A 194 -4.44 -10.69 -6.68
CA MET A 194 -5.09 -9.95 -7.77
C MET A 194 -6.59 -10.17 -7.75
N TYR A 195 -7.34 -9.08 -7.93
CA TYR A 195 -8.79 -9.05 -7.85
C TYR A 195 -9.40 -8.52 -9.14
N HIS A 196 -10.57 -9.04 -9.48
CA HIS A 196 -11.39 -8.56 -10.59
C HIS A 196 -12.61 -7.82 -10.02
N VAL A 197 -12.72 -6.55 -10.36
CA VAL A 197 -13.83 -5.70 -9.95
C VAL A 197 -14.83 -5.60 -11.10
N ILE A 198 -16.08 -5.97 -10.83
CA ILE A 198 -17.20 -5.91 -11.76
C ILE A 198 -18.17 -4.85 -11.24
N TYR A 199 -18.17 -3.68 -11.90
CA TYR A 199 -19.06 -2.57 -11.53
C TYR A 199 -20.49 -2.82 -12.03
N GLU A 200 -21.48 -2.51 -11.20
CA GLU A 200 -22.87 -2.43 -11.65
C GLU A 200 -23.09 -1.14 -12.44
N THR A 201 -23.32 -1.27 -13.72
CA THR A 201 -23.63 -0.13 -14.58
C THR A 201 -25.15 0.12 -14.59
N PRO A 202 -25.63 1.31 -14.21
CA PRO A 202 -27.06 1.61 -14.28
C PRO A 202 -27.51 1.74 -15.75
N GLY A 203 -28.34 0.80 -16.19
CA GLY A 203 -28.85 0.76 -17.57
C GLY A 203 -27.84 0.29 -18.61
N ASN A 204 -28.13 0.61 -19.88
CA ASN A 204 -27.26 0.31 -21.01
C ASN A 204 -26.87 1.61 -21.72
N PRO A 205 -25.87 2.35 -21.21
CA PRO A 205 -25.47 3.61 -21.83
C PRO A 205 -24.91 3.36 -23.23
N LEU A 206 -25.31 4.19 -24.18
CA LEU A 206 -24.75 4.18 -25.53
C LEU A 206 -23.37 4.79 -25.50
N VAL A 207 -22.37 4.04 -25.94
CA VAL A 207 -20.97 4.47 -26.01
C VAL A 207 -20.55 4.60 -27.46
N SER A 208 -20.02 5.77 -27.86
CA SER A 208 -19.44 5.98 -29.17
C SER A 208 -17.92 5.82 -29.10
N ILE A 209 -17.36 4.92 -29.90
CA ILE A 209 -15.93 4.70 -30.02
C ILE A 209 -15.45 5.41 -31.28
N ILE A 210 -14.55 6.39 -31.13
CA ILE A 210 -13.96 7.13 -32.25
C ILE A 210 -12.55 6.59 -32.48
N ILE A 211 -12.34 5.98 -33.65
CA ILE A 211 -11.04 5.43 -34.06
C ILE A 211 -10.49 6.31 -35.18
N PRO A 212 -9.53 7.23 -34.92
CA PRO A 212 -8.86 7.98 -35.98
C PRO A 212 -8.00 7.03 -36.80
N ASN A 213 -8.25 6.93 -38.10
CA ASN A 213 -7.49 6.09 -39.01
C ASN A 213 -6.94 6.94 -40.18
N LYS A 214 -5.63 6.82 -40.43
CA LYS A 214 -5.00 7.36 -41.65
C LYS A 214 -4.94 6.23 -42.69
N ILE A 215 -5.80 6.27 -43.69
CA ILE A 215 -5.70 5.36 -44.83
C ILE A 215 -4.42 5.73 -45.59
N ILE A 216 -3.42 4.85 -45.53
CA ILE A 216 -2.26 4.92 -46.43
C ILE A 216 -2.71 4.22 -47.72
N GLN A 217 -3.03 4.99 -48.76
CA GLN A 217 -3.11 4.42 -50.10
C GLN A 217 -1.71 3.98 -50.50
N MET A 218 -1.49 2.66 -50.52
CA MET A 218 -0.32 2.12 -51.24
C MET A 218 -0.60 2.31 -52.74
N ILE A 219 0.18 3.19 -53.38
CA ILE A 219 0.24 3.37 -54.84
C ILE A 219 1.10 2.25 -55.42
#